data_286ed6dc62efeac0dc083fb672621aa0
#
_entry.id   286ed6dc62efeac0dc083fb672621aa0
#
_cell.length_a   1.000
_cell.length_b   1.000
_cell.length_c   1.000
_cell.angle_alpha   90.00
_cell.angle_beta   90.00
_cell.angle_gamma   90.00
#
_symmetry.space_group_name_H-M   'P 1'
#
loop_
_entity.id
_entity.type
_entity.pdbx_description
1 polymer ?
#
loop_
_entity_poly.entity_id
_entity_poly.type
_entity_poly.pdbx_seq_one_letter_code
_entity_poly.pdbx_strand_id
1 'polypeptide(L)'
;MSRGRLLAILIGGGALVAAAFAAVVIATAGSSSSDELVLYSARSHYGEEEPFERFAADTGTDLRLRGGSASELYERLSSEGGNTPADVLITVDAANLWRAKEAGLLEPVSSAALDERVPEDLRDPDGAWYGLTLRARTIMRSAERVGPDEVTTYEGLGDPHWKGRLCLRSGTSEYNVSFVADRLAKDGRAETERMLRRWMANEPEILGSDTDVLEAIADGDCDVGLTNHYYLEREREEDSDFPVEAVWADQAGRGTHVNLSGLGVVRGSDNKQEATELIEFLVAPEQQRVFQQNNHEFQVAECCEFKRDPIDVAAAGARLDEAITLMDEVGWD
;
A
#
# COMPACT_ATOMS: atom_id res chain seq x y z
N MET A 1 73.73 -54.34 48.45
CA MET A 1 73.22 -54.92 49.67
C MET A 1 71.73 -54.90 49.62
N SER A 2 71.16 -56.02 49.55
CA SER A 2 70.18 -56.69 50.33
C SER A 2 68.72 -56.38 49.96
N ARG A 3 68.13 -57.32 49.28
CA ARG A 3 67.00 -58.24 49.73
C ARG A 3 65.67 -57.50 49.87
N GLY A 4 64.58 -57.94 49.37
CA GLY A 4 64.11 -59.21 48.88
C GLY A 4 62.64 -59.36 49.25
N ARG A 5 61.94 -60.19 48.47
CA ARG A 5 60.68 -60.92 48.71
C ARG A 5 59.40 -60.15 48.44
N LEU A 6 58.70 -60.49 47.35
CA LEU A 6 57.71 -61.56 47.15
C LEU A 6 56.62 -61.60 48.23
N LEU A 7 55.38 -61.35 47.83
CA LEU A 7 54.33 -62.34 47.96
C LEU A 7 53.08 -61.93 47.11
N ALA A 8 52.50 -62.94 46.56
CA ALA A 8 51.43 -62.94 45.59
C ALA A 8 50.03 -63.06 46.23
N ILE A 9 49.00 -63.02 45.35
CA ILE A 9 47.65 -63.64 45.47
C ILE A 9 46.62 -62.74 46.14
N LEU A 10 45.46 -62.42 45.53
CA LEU A 10 44.35 -63.19 44.93
C LEU A 10 43.31 -62.23 44.26
N ILE A 11 42.91 -62.54 43.07
CA ILE A 11 41.59 -62.79 42.54
C ILE A 11 40.41 -62.08 43.24
N GLY A 12 39.74 -61.22 42.50
CA GLY A 12 38.41 -60.72 42.78
C GLY A 12 37.83 -60.03 41.51
N GLY A 13 37.10 -60.83 40.79
CA GLY A 13 36.44 -60.33 39.60
C GLY A 13 35.36 -59.30 39.93
N GLY A 14 35.37 -58.23 39.19
CA GLY A 14 34.30 -57.22 39.19
C GLY A 14 34.11 -56.67 37.78
N ALA A 15 33.15 -57.19 37.12
CA ALA A 15 32.76 -56.68 35.81
C ALA A 15 32.22 -55.25 35.93
N LEU A 16 33.00 -54.28 35.49
CA LEU A 16 32.54 -52.90 35.30
C LEU A 16 31.88 -52.78 33.93
N VAL A 17 30.53 -52.72 33.92
CA VAL A 17 29.73 -52.35 32.79
C VAL A 17 29.91 -50.83 32.56
N ALA A 18 30.73 -50.46 31.60
CA ALA A 18 30.82 -49.07 31.11
C ALA A 18 29.58 -48.78 30.24
N ALA A 19 28.57 -48.15 30.83
CA ALA A 19 27.46 -47.55 30.06
C ALA A 19 27.97 -46.32 29.34
N ALA A 20 28.23 -46.46 28.07
CA ALA A 20 28.46 -45.31 27.17
C ALA A 20 27.14 -44.58 26.96
N PHE A 21 26.95 -43.46 27.64
CA PHE A 21 25.92 -42.47 27.26
C PHE A 21 26.40 -41.77 25.99
N ALA A 22 25.89 -42.22 24.83
CA ALA A 22 25.94 -41.45 23.62
C ALA A 22 24.94 -40.29 23.77
N ALA A 23 25.42 -39.11 24.11
CA ALA A 23 24.65 -37.88 24.01
C ALA A 23 24.43 -37.62 22.49
N VAL A 24 23.22 -37.94 21.99
CA VAL A 24 22.74 -37.49 20.71
C VAL A 24 22.49 -36.00 20.87
N VAL A 25 23.46 -35.19 20.48
CA VAL A 25 23.23 -33.77 20.20
C VAL A 25 22.43 -33.72 18.93
N ILE A 26 21.11 -33.60 19.04
CA ILE A 26 20.28 -33.17 17.96
C ILE A 26 20.65 -31.70 17.76
N ALA A 27 21.54 -31.43 16.81
CA ALA A 27 21.72 -30.13 16.27
C ALA A 27 20.40 -29.86 15.50
N THR A 28 19.47 -29.19 16.16
CA THR A 28 18.46 -28.42 15.43
C THR A 28 19.24 -27.39 14.61
N ALA A 29 19.40 -27.66 13.33
CA ALA A 29 19.75 -26.64 12.38
C ALA A 29 18.55 -25.66 12.39
N GLY A 30 18.59 -24.72 13.33
CA GLY A 30 17.82 -23.49 13.18
C GLY A 30 18.35 -22.87 11.91
N SER A 31 17.54 -22.81 10.88
CA SER A 31 17.71 -21.83 9.85
C SER A 31 17.80 -20.49 10.59
N SER A 32 18.94 -19.84 10.56
CA SER A 32 19.03 -18.44 10.92
C SER A 32 18.29 -17.69 9.83
N SER A 33 16.95 -17.57 9.91
CA SER A 33 16.25 -16.46 9.32
C SER A 33 16.93 -15.23 9.91
N SER A 34 17.33 -14.32 9.08
CA SER A 34 17.75 -13.01 9.57
C SER A 34 16.53 -12.44 10.30
N ASP A 35 16.67 -12.05 11.58
CA ASP A 35 15.58 -11.41 12.33
C ASP A 35 15.20 -10.05 11.73
N GLU A 36 15.57 -9.78 10.45
CA GLU A 36 15.38 -8.54 9.71
C GLU A 36 14.46 -8.79 8.49
N LEU A 37 13.38 -8.00 8.39
CA LEU A 37 12.52 -7.90 7.22
C LEU A 37 12.74 -6.55 6.53
N VAL A 38 13.04 -6.57 5.23
CA VAL A 38 13.24 -5.36 4.42
C VAL A 38 11.97 -5.06 3.63
N LEU A 39 11.34 -3.93 3.93
CA LEU A 39 10.10 -3.47 3.32
C LEU A 39 10.41 -2.35 2.32
N TYR A 40 10.09 -2.53 1.04
CA TYR A 40 10.07 -1.45 0.05
C TYR A 40 8.68 -0.82 0.09
N SER A 41 8.57 0.40 0.63
CA SER A 41 7.29 1.01 0.96
C SER A 41 7.11 2.38 0.30
N ALA A 42 6.05 2.52 -0.49
CA ALA A 42 5.58 3.81 -1.01
C ALA A 42 4.76 4.62 0.02
N ARG A 43 4.63 4.13 1.24
CA ARG A 43 3.85 4.78 2.32
C ARG A 43 4.67 5.76 3.16
N SER A 44 5.87 6.13 2.74
CA SER A 44 6.78 6.98 3.52
C SER A 44 6.21 8.35 3.93
N HIS A 45 5.17 8.83 3.22
CA HIS A 45 4.48 10.08 3.55
C HIS A 45 3.56 9.98 4.78
N TYR A 46 3.29 8.77 5.29
CA TYR A 46 2.58 8.57 6.56
C TYR A 46 3.50 8.65 7.78
N GLY A 47 4.84 8.65 7.58
CA GLY A 47 5.82 8.59 8.67
C GLY A 47 5.91 7.18 9.28
N GLU A 48 6.08 7.13 10.58
CA GLU A 48 6.08 5.88 11.35
C GLU A 48 4.63 5.45 11.62
N GLU A 49 4.25 4.29 11.11
CA GLU A 49 2.89 3.77 11.24
C GLU A 49 2.84 2.70 12.35
N GLU A 50 2.06 2.96 13.37
CA GLU A 50 1.93 2.11 14.58
C GLU A 50 1.75 0.61 14.32
N PRO A 51 0.98 0.14 13.30
CA PRO A 51 0.86 -1.30 13.04
C PRO A 51 2.17 -1.99 12.70
N PHE A 52 3.10 -1.32 12.02
CA PHE A 52 4.42 -1.88 11.73
C PHE A 52 5.28 -1.95 13.00
N GLU A 53 5.25 -0.90 13.82
CA GLU A 53 5.95 -0.87 15.10
C GLU A 53 5.44 -1.95 16.06
N ARG A 54 4.12 -2.15 16.12
CA ARG A 54 3.49 -3.22 16.93
C ARG A 54 3.95 -4.60 16.47
N PHE A 55 3.96 -4.86 15.16
CA PHE A 55 4.45 -6.15 14.65
C PHE A 55 5.89 -6.39 15.09
N ALA A 56 6.77 -5.41 14.91
CA ALA A 56 8.17 -5.50 15.33
C ALA A 56 8.30 -5.76 16.83
N ALA A 57 7.51 -5.07 17.66
CA ALA A 57 7.53 -5.25 19.11
C ALA A 57 7.01 -6.64 19.56
N ASP A 58 5.94 -7.13 18.92
CA ASP A 58 5.28 -8.38 19.28
C ASP A 58 6.10 -9.62 18.86
N THR A 59 6.77 -9.53 17.71
CA THR A 59 7.53 -10.65 17.13
C THR A 59 9.03 -10.59 17.42
N GLY A 60 9.57 -9.41 17.73
CA GLY A 60 11.01 -9.17 17.84
C GLY A 60 11.71 -9.00 16.47
N THR A 61 10.96 -8.93 15.38
CA THR A 61 11.49 -8.76 14.03
C THR A 61 12.01 -7.34 13.83
N ASP A 62 13.22 -7.18 13.27
CA ASP A 62 13.77 -5.88 12.88
C ASP A 62 13.20 -5.47 11.50
N LEU A 63 12.28 -4.52 11.46
CA LEU A 63 11.70 -4.00 10.22
C LEU A 63 12.57 -2.89 9.63
N ARG A 64 13.00 -3.07 8.38
CA ARG A 64 13.79 -2.09 7.62
C ARG A 64 12.98 -1.48 6.49
N LEU A 65 12.34 -0.34 6.75
CA LEU A 65 11.58 0.38 5.74
C LEU A 65 12.53 1.16 4.81
N ARG A 66 12.33 0.98 3.50
CA ARG A 66 13.01 1.75 2.44
C ARG A 66 11.94 2.42 1.60
N GLY A 67 11.82 3.74 1.79
CA GLY A 67 10.84 4.57 1.12
C GLY A 67 11.20 4.90 -0.34
N GLY A 68 10.18 5.26 -1.12
CA GLY A 68 10.24 5.71 -2.51
C GLY A 68 8.84 5.79 -3.08
N SER A 69 8.67 6.36 -4.27
CA SER A 69 7.41 6.23 -5.01
C SER A 69 7.20 4.78 -5.46
N ALA A 70 5.96 4.38 -5.72
CA ALA A 70 5.67 3.00 -6.15
C ALA A 70 6.40 2.65 -7.46
N SER A 71 6.52 3.62 -8.38
CA SER A 71 7.26 3.45 -9.64
C SER A 71 8.77 3.30 -9.40
N GLU A 72 9.38 4.12 -8.53
CA GLU A 72 10.81 4.00 -8.18
C GLU A 72 11.12 2.64 -7.52
N LEU A 73 10.27 2.19 -6.62
CA LEU A 73 10.42 0.90 -5.95
C LEU A 73 10.25 -0.27 -6.92
N TYR A 74 9.32 -0.17 -7.86
CA TYR A 74 9.16 -1.15 -8.94
C TYR A 74 10.42 -1.24 -9.83
N GLU A 75 10.94 -0.10 -10.31
CA GLU A 75 12.14 -0.07 -11.14
C GLU A 75 13.37 -0.59 -10.37
N ARG A 76 13.45 -0.28 -9.09
CA ARG A 76 14.50 -0.77 -8.22
C ARG A 76 14.45 -2.29 -8.08
N LEU A 77 13.29 -2.86 -7.73
CA LEU A 77 13.10 -4.31 -7.66
C LEU A 77 13.44 -4.99 -9.00
N SER A 78 12.99 -4.40 -10.12
CA SER A 78 13.27 -4.92 -11.46
C SER A 78 14.77 -4.94 -11.77
N SER A 79 15.51 -3.91 -11.37
CA SER A 79 16.95 -3.81 -11.60
C SER A 79 17.77 -4.70 -10.68
N GLU A 80 17.36 -4.88 -9.44
CA GLU A 80 18.01 -5.75 -8.45
C GLU A 80 17.75 -7.24 -8.77
N GLY A 81 16.58 -7.56 -9.33
CA GLY A 81 16.19 -8.92 -9.68
C GLY A 81 16.31 -9.90 -8.52
N GLY A 82 16.89 -11.07 -8.74
CA GLY A 82 17.08 -12.10 -7.70
C GLY A 82 18.10 -11.75 -6.61
N ASN A 83 18.73 -10.56 -6.67
CA ASN A 83 19.66 -10.08 -5.63
C ASN A 83 19.03 -8.96 -4.77
N THR A 84 17.77 -8.70 -4.93
CA THR A 84 17.08 -7.69 -4.09
C THR A 84 17.12 -8.09 -2.63
N PRO A 85 17.38 -7.14 -1.72
CA PRO A 85 17.24 -7.40 -0.28
C PRO A 85 15.80 -7.28 0.22
N ALA A 86 14.84 -6.89 -0.64
CA ALA A 86 13.48 -6.66 -0.24
C ALA A 86 12.70 -7.96 -0.02
N ASP A 87 11.96 -8.03 1.07
CA ASP A 87 11.06 -9.13 1.41
C ASP A 87 9.60 -8.82 1.07
N VAL A 88 9.19 -7.56 1.23
CA VAL A 88 7.84 -7.10 0.95
C VAL A 88 7.87 -5.82 0.12
N LEU A 89 7.04 -5.77 -0.91
CA LEU A 89 6.70 -4.54 -1.63
C LEU A 89 5.36 -4.01 -1.14
N ILE A 90 5.31 -2.73 -0.78
CA ILE A 90 4.10 -2.02 -0.37
C ILE A 90 3.91 -0.83 -1.31
N THR A 91 2.78 -0.77 -2.01
CA THR A 91 2.43 0.35 -2.89
C THR A 91 1.24 1.13 -2.35
N VAL A 92 1.11 2.38 -2.76
CA VAL A 92 -0.07 3.21 -2.46
C VAL A 92 -1.11 3.18 -3.58
N ASP A 93 -0.89 2.38 -4.61
CA ASP A 93 -1.85 2.17 -5.69
C ASP A 93 -1.84 0.73 -6.19
N ALA A 94 -3.00 0.29 -6.65
CA ALA A 94 -3.21 -1.08 -7.11
C ALA A 94 -2.51 -1.38 -8.44
N ALA A 95 -2.35 -0.37 -9.30
CA ALA A 95 -1.84 -0.56 -10.65
C ALA A 95 -0.35 -0.95 -10.65
N ASN A 96 0.46 -0.36 -9.74
CA ASN A 96 1.85 -0.76 -9.58
C ASN A 96 2.02 -2.14 -8.92
N LEU A 97 1.07 -2.60 -8.08
CA LEU A 97 1.05 -4.00 -7.61
C LEU A 97 0.84 -4.97 -8.76
N TRP A 98 -0.12 -4.69 -9.63
CA TRP A 98 -0.36 -5.50 -10.82
C TRP A 98 0.88 -5.54 -11.71
N ARG A 99 1.52 -4.40 -11.95
CA ARG A 99 2.75 -4.29 -12.74
C ARG A 99 3.87 -5.15 -12.16
N ALA A 100 4.05 -5.13 -10.84
CA ALA A 100 5.03 -5.96 -10.15
C ALA A 100 4.71 -7.47 -10.27
N LYS A 101 3.43 -7.85 -10.18
CA LYS A 101 2.98 -9.22 -10.43
C LYS A 101 3.29 -9.67 -11.85
N GLU A 102 2.88 -8.91 -12.87
CA GLU A 102 3.09 -9.25 -14.27
C GLU A 102 4.58 -9.36 -14.65
N ALA A 103 5.42 -8.54 -14.02
CA ALA A 103 6.89 -8.63 -14.15
C ALA A 103 7.48 -9.83 -13.40
N GLY A 104 6.67 -10.61 -12.68
CA GLY A 104 7.11 -11.76 -11.90
C GLY A 104 7.97 -11.40 -10.69
N LEU A 105 7.82 -10.20 -10.14
CA LEU A 105 8.57 -9.71 -8.99
C LEU A 105 7.96 -10.12 -7.65
N LEU A 106 6.70 -10.58 -7.65
CA LEU A 106 6.00 -11.01 -6.46
C LEU A 106 5.89 -12.54 -6.40
N GLU A 107 5.95 -13.07 -5.19
CA GLU A 107 5.81 -14.48 -4.89
C GLU A 107 4.38 -14.74 -4.39
N PRO A 108 3.61 -15.63 -5.03
CA PRO A 108 2.31 -16.01 -4.52
C PRO A 108 2.40 -16.66 -3.14
N VAL A 109 1.55 -16.23 -2.24
CA VAL A 109 1.37 -16.82 -0.92
C VAL A 109 -0.05 -17.34 -0.76
N SER A 110 -0.21 -18.41 0.01
CA SER A 110 -1.51 -19.00 0.31
C SER A 110 -1.74 -18.92 1.82
N SER A 111 -2.75 -18.18 2.24
CA SER A 111 -3.12 -18.04 3.65
C SER A 111 -4.63 -17.98 3.80
N ALA A 112 -5.18 -18.89 4.59
CA ALA A 112 -6.60 -18.89 4.91
C ALA A 112 -7.02 -17.60 5.65
N ALA A 113 -6.12 -17.01 6.45
CA ALA A 113 -6.38 -15.78 7.17
C ALA A 113 -6.48 -14.57 6.21
N LEU A 114 -5.62 -14.51 5.18
CA LEU A 114 -5.68 -13.47 4.15
C LEU A 114 -6.94 -13.63 3.28
N ASP A 115 -7.27 -14.86 2.92
CA ASP A 115 -8.46 -15.16 2.12
C ASP A 115 -9.77 -14.80 2.84
N GLU A 116 -9.81 -14.95 4.16
CA GLU A 116 -10.95 -14.57 5.00
C GLU A 116 -11.06 -13.05 5.20
N ARG A 117 -9.93 -12.37 5.38
CA ARG A 117 -9.88 -10.95 5.80
C ARG A 117 -9.89 -9.96 4.65
N VAL A 118 -9.34 -10.33 3.50
CA VAL A 118 -9.27 -9.45 2.33
C VAL A 118 -10.28 -9.91 1.28
N PRO A 119 -11.29 -9.09 0.93
CA PRO A 119 -12.28 -9.40 -0.11
C PRO A 119 -11.64 -9.80 -1.46
N GLU A 120 -12.31 -10.64 -2.22
CA GLU A 120 -11.81 -11.17 -3.50
C GLU A 120 -11.49 -10.08 -4.53
N ASP A 121 -12.25 -8.98 -4.54
CA ASP A 121 -12.05 -7.83 -5.41
C ASP A 121 -10.87 -6.92 -4.96
N LEU A 122 -10.29 -7.19 -3.79
CA LEU A 122 -9.19 -6.43 -3.20
C LEU A 122 -7.92 -7.27 -3.00
N ARG A 123 -7.83 -8.42 -3.66
CA ARG A 123 -6.64 -9.28 -3.65
C ARG A 123 -6.40 -9.92 -5.02
N ASP A 124 -5.17 -10.33 -5.23
CA ASP A 124 -4.83 -11.11 -6.43
C ASP A 124 -5.42 -12.53 -6.36
N PRO A 125 -6.08 -13.01 -7.43
CA PRO A 125 -6.66 -14.37 -7.42
C PRO A 125 -5.60 -15.48 -7.29
N ASP A 126 -4.36 -15.22 -7.66
CA ASP A 126 -3.24 -16.16 -7.51
C ASP A 126 -2.45 -15.96 -6.20
N GLY A 127 -2.83 -14.97 -5.38
CA GLY A 127 -2.20 -14.69 -4.08
C GLY A 127 -0.89 -13.91 -4.15
N ALA A 128 -0.61 -13.22 -5.26
CA ALA A 128 0.62 -12.45 -5.38
C ALA A 128 0.60 -11.11 -4.61
N TRP A 129 -0.58 -10.55 -4.35
CA TRP A 129 -0.74 -9.33 -3.57
C TRP A 129 -2.09 -9.28 -2.85
N TYR A 130 -2.16 -8.46 -1.82
CA TYR A 130 -3.33 -8.23 -0.98
C TYR A 130 -3.52 -6.75 -0.72
N GLY A 131 -4.77 -6.29 -0.66
CA GLY A 131 -5.11 -4.94 -0.24
C GLY A 131 -4.79 -4.72 1.23
N LEU A 132 -4.23 -3.56 1.55
CA LEU A 132 -3.89 -3.14 2.91
C LEU A 132 -4.89 -2.13 3.46
N THR A 133 -5.13 -1.05 2.72
CA THR A 133 -6.09 0.01 3.06
C THR A 133 -6.75 0.54 1.80
N LEU A 134 -7.88 1.23 1.94
CA LEU A 134 -8.60 1.83 0.83
C LEU A 134 -8.68 3.34 0.97
N ARG A 135 -8.79 4.04 -0.16
CA ARG A 135 -9.01 5.48 -0.22
C ARG A 135 -9.90 5.86 -1.38
N ALA A 136 -10.73 6.87 -1.14
CA ALA A 136 -11.49 7.53 -2.19
C ALA A 136 -10.69 8.72 -2.73
N ARG A 137 -10.55 8.82 -4.07
CA ARG A 137 -10.13 10.06 -4.72
C ARG A 137 -11.39 10.75 -5.19
N THR A 138 -11.69 11.90 -4.58
CA THR A 138 -12.98 12.54 -4.77
C THR A 138 -12.89 14.06 -4.87
N ILE A 139 -14.01 14.67 -5.19
CA ILE A 139 -14.12 16.12 -5.36
C ILE A 139 -14.11 16.79 -3.99
N MET A 140 -13.34 17.87 -3.88
CA MET A 140 -13.37 18.81 -2.77
C MET A 140 -13.98 20.11 -3.21
N ARG A 141 -14.76 20.76 -2.35
CA ARG A 141 -15.41 22.03 -2.62
C ARG A 141 -15.27 22.97 -1.44
N SER A 142 -15.26 24.27 -1.70
CA SER A 142 -15.44 25.25 -0.64
C SER A 142 -16.82 25.11 -0.01
N ALA A 143 -16.87 24.97 1.31
CA ALA A 143 -18.13 24.87 2.04
C ALA A 143 -18.98 26.15 1.93
N GLU A 144 -18.31 27.31 1.76
CA GLU A 144 -18.94 28.63 1.75
C GLU A 144 -19.35 29.12 0.35
N ARG A 145 -18.52 28.76 -0.69
CA ARG A 145 -18.66 29.35 -2.04
C ARG A 145 -19.31 28.43 -3.05
N VAL A 146 -19.43 27.13 -2.74
CA VAL A 146 -19.96 26.12 -3.66
C VAL A 146 -21.05 25.32 -2.96
N GLY A 147 -22.23 25.29 -3.55
CA GLY A 147 -23.34 24.47 -3.05
C GLY A 147 -23.11 22.97 -3.21
N PRO A 148 -23.73 22.13 -2.39
CA PRO A 148 -23.48 20.68 -2.39
C PRO A 148 -23.81 19.96 -3.70
N ASP A 149 -24.71 20.53 -4.50
CA ASP A 149 -25.19 19.94 -5.76
C ASP A 149 -24.60 20.60 -7.01
N GLU A 150 -23.69 21.58 -6.87
CA GLU A 150 -23.11 22.30 -8.01
C GLU A 150 -22.09 21.47 -8.78
N VAL A 151 -21.39 20.54 -8.11
CA VAL A 151 -20.45 19.61 -8.74
C VAL A 151 -20.58 18.24 -8.09
N THR A 152 -21.09 17.25 -8.81
CA THR A 152 -21.40 15.92 -8.27
C THR A 152 -20.78 14.79 -9.07
N THR A 153 -20.09 15.11 -10.19
CA THR A 153 -19.45 14.12 -11.07
C THR A 153 -18.03 14.56 -11.43
N TYR A 154 -17.15 13.63 -11.76
CA TYR A 154 -15.81 13.95 -12.24
C TYR A 154 -15.86 14.76 -13.53
N GLU A 155 -16.77 14.42 -14.45
CA GLU A 155 -17.00 15.19 -15.67
C GLU A 155 -17.47 16.62 -15.38
N GLY A 156 -18.16 16.81 -14.24
CA GLY A 156 -18.66 18.11 -13.77
C GLY A 156 -17.55 19.11 -13.46
N LEU A 157 -16.35 18.67 -13.06
CA LEU A 157 -15.16 19.53 -12.91
C LEU A 157 -14.75 20.20 -14.24
N GLY A 158 -15.16 19.64 -15.37
CA GLY A 158 -14.95 20.21 -16.70
C GLY A 158 -16.04 21.22 -17.14
N ASP A 159 -16.97 21.61 -16.27
CA ASP A 159 -17.91 22.67 -16.59
C ASP A 159 -17.16 24.02 -16.69
N PRO A 160 -17.40 24.84 -17.75
CA PRO A 160 -16.77 26.16 -17.88
C PRO A 160 -16.99 27.10 -16.70
N HIS A 161 -17.98 26.84 -15.86
CA HIS A 161 -18.22 27.57 -14.61
C HIS A 161 -17.00 27.54 -13.67
N TRP A 162 -16.20 26.47 -13.73
CA TRP A 162 -15.00 26.30 -12.90
C TRP A 162 -13.72 26.92 -13.50
N LYS A 163 -13.83 27.68 -14.59
CA LYS A 163 -12.65 28.30 -15.20
C LYS A 163 -11.95 29.25 -14.23
N GLY A 164 -10.65 29.00 -13.95
CA GLY A 164 -9.84 29.71 -12.97
C GLY A 164 -10.29 29.51 -11.51
N ARG A 165 -11.08 28.46 -11.24
CA ARG A 165 -11.61 28.10 -9.92
C ARG A 165 -11.38 26.64 -9.56
N LEU A 166 -10.66 25.88 -10.40
CA LEU A 166 -10.32 24.48 -10.23
C LEU A 166 -8.85 24.36 -9.81
N CYS A 167 -8.58 23.61 -8.74
CA CYS A 167 -7.24 23.19 -8.34
C CYS A 167 -7.05 21.69 -8.55
N LEU A 168 -5.92 21.31 -9.10
CA LEU A 168 -5.51 19.92 -9.25
C LEU A 168 -4.08 19.73 -8.75
N ARG A 169 -3.81 18.59 -8.15
CA ARG A 169 -2.43 18.18 -7.89
C ARG A 169 -1.75 17.83 -9.22
N SER A 170 -0.42 18.03 -9.29
CA SER A 170 0.43 17.65 -10.42
C SER A 170 0.06 16.29 -11.02
N GLY A 171 0.06 16.20 -12.35
CA GLY A 171 -0.20 14.99 -13.11
C GLY A 171 0.79 13.86 -12.86
N THR A 172 1.99 14.17 -12.37
CA THR A 172 3.00 13.16 -12.00
C THR A 172 2.66 12.36 -10.75
N SER A 173 1.63 12.78 -9.98
CA SER A 173 1.17 12.05 -8.81
C SER A 173 0.65 10.65 -9.16
N GLU A 174 1.16 9.61 -8.50
CA GLU A 174 0.68 8.22 -8.66
C GLU A 174 -0.83 8.09 -8.49
N TYR A 175 -1.45 8.91 -7.63
CA TYR A 175 -2.89 8.92 -7.40
C TYR A 175 -3.66 9.41 -8.64
N ASN A 176 -3.14 10.43 -9.33
CA ASN A 176 -3.73 10.94 -10.56
C ASN A 176 -3.52 9.97 -11.72
N VAL A 177 -2.30 9.45 -11.87
CA VAL A 177 -1.98 8.44 -12.90
C VAL A 177 -2.88 7.21 -12.75
N SER A 178 -3.01 6.68 -11.54
CA SER A 178 -3.84 5.52 -11.25
C SER A 178 -5.34 5.79 -11.47
N PHE A 179 -5.83 6.99 -11.11
CA PHE A 179 -7.20 7.42 -11.41
C PHE A 179 -7.46 7.48 -12.91
N VAL A 180 -6.56 8.11 -13.69
CA VAL A 180 -6.71 8.21 -15.14
C VAL A 180 -6.61 6.84 -15.82
N ALA A 181 -5.72 5.96 -15.34
CA ALA A 181 -5.61 4.59 -15.81
C ALA A 181 -6.92 3.80 -15.61
N ASP A 182 -7.58 3.97 -14.47
CA ASP A 182 -8.89 3.37 -14.19
C ASP A 182 -9.98 3.96 -15.11
N ARG A 183 -9.96 5.29 -15.37
CA ARG A 183 -10.88 5.90 -16.33
C ARG A 183 -10.65 5.38 -17.76
N LEU A 184 -9.40 5.24 -18.18
CA LEU A 184 -9.07 4.62 -19.48
C LEU A 184 -9.58 3.17 -19.59
N ALA A 185 -9.49 2.42 -18.53
CA ALA A 185 -9.96 1.04 -18.50
C ALA A 185 -11.49 0.94 -18.59
N LYS A 186 -12.22 1.80 -17.87
CA LYS A 186 -13.68 1.76 -17.76
C LYS A 186 -14.41 2.52 -18.85
N ASP A 187 -13.92 3.68 -19.24
CA ASP A 187 -14.58 4.61 -20.15
C ASP A 187 -13.96 4.59 -21.55
N GLY A 188 -12.72 4.10 -21.65
CA GLY A 188 -11.93 4.15 -22.88
C GLY A 188 -11.29 5.51 -23.12
N ARG A 189 -10.29 5.53 -24.02
CA ARG A 189 -9.44 6.71 -24.27
C ARG A 189 -10.23 7.96 -24.66
N ALA A 190 -11.19 7.83 -25.57
CA ALA A 190 -11.90 9.02 -26.11
C ALA A 190 -12.70 9.77 -25.04
N GLU A 191 -13.38 9.05 -24.15
CA GLU A 191 -14.17 9.65 -23.06
C GLU A 191 -13.24 10.25 -22.01
N THR A 192 -12.20 9.52 -21.59
CA THR A 192 -11.21 10.00 -20.63
C THR A 192 -10.49 11.23 -21.14
N GLU A 193 -10.04 11.23 -22.39
CA GLU A 193 -9.39 12.41 -23.01
C GLU A 193 -10.32 13.61 -23.03
N ARG A 194 -11.60 13.41 -23.39
CA ARG A 194 -12.59 14.49 -23.41
C ARG A 194 -12.79 15.09 -22.01
N MET A 195 -12.87 14.26 -20.97
CA MET A 195 -13.01 14.69 -19.59
C MET A 195 -11.78 15.53 -19.18
N LEU A 196 -10.57 15.02 -19.38
CA LEU A 196 -9.33 15.71 -18.99
C LEU A 196 -9.13 17.01 -19.76
N ARG A 197 -9.40 17.04 -21.09
CA ARG A 197 -9.32 18.28 -21.88
C ARG A 197 -10.29 19.36 -21.39
N ARG A 198 -11.46 18.97 -20.91
CA ARG A 198 -12.41 19.92 -20.31
C ARG A 198 -11.90 20.44 -18.96
N TRP A 199 -11.25 19.59 -18.15
CA TRP A 199 -10.62 20.05 -16.91
C TRP A 199 -9.52 21.07 -17.22
N MET A 200 -8.62 20.76 -18.16
CA MET A 200 -7.51 21.63 -18.54
C MET A 200 -7.98 22.92 -19.23
N ALA A 201 -9.13 22.89 -19.93
CA ALA A 201 -9.73 24.10 -20.51
C ALA A 201 -10.22 25.09 -19.43
N ASN A 202 -10.42 24.62 -18.20
CA ASN A 202 -10.74 25.46 -17.04
C ASN A 202 -9.49 26.14 -16.44
N GLU A 203 -8.32 25.99 -17.07
CA GLU A 203 -7.06 26.62 -16.62
C GLU A 203 -6.82 26.35 -15.12
N PRO A 204 -6.79 25.06 -14.69
CA PRO A 204 -6.65 24.72 -13.28
C PRO A 204 -5.33 25.20 -12.73
N GLU A 205 -5.31 25.58 -11.47
CA GLU A 205 -4.06 25.73 -10.73
C GLU A 205 -3.48 24.34 -10.43
N ILE A 206 -2.22 24.10 -10.82
CA ILE A 206 -1.53 22.84 -10.62
C ILE A 206 -0.61 22.97 -9.40
N LEU A 207 -0.87 22.15 -8.39
CA LEU A 207 -0.23 22.21 -7.07
C LEU A 207 0.59 20.97 -6.75
N GLY A 208 1.46 21.06 -5.76
CA GLY A 208 2.43 20.01 -5.43
C GLY A 208 1.85 18.82 -4.69
N SER A 209 0.83 19.06 -3.86
CA SER A 209 0.23 18.04 -2.99
C SER A 209 -1.29 18.15 -2.92
N ASP A 210 -1.94 17.10 -2.39
CA ASP A 210 -3.39 17.14 -2.10
C ASP A 210 -3.70 18.12 -0.94
N THR A 211 -2.77 18.30 0.02
CA THR A 211 -2.88 19.31 1.07
C THR A 211 -2.88 20.72 0.47
N ASP A 212 -1.94 21.04 -0.43
CA ASP A 212 -1.91 22.36 -1.09
C ASP A 212 -3.22 22.65 -1.83
N VAL A 213 -3.86 21.62 -2.43
CA VAL A 213 -5.18 21.78 -3.08
C VAL A 213 -6.26 22.12 -2.06
N LEU A 214 -6.26 21.49 -0.89
CA LEU A 214 -7.24 21.78 0.18
C LEU A 214 -7.03 23.17 0.76
N GLU A 215 -5.79 23.57 1.03
CA GLU A 215 -5.41 24.90 1.52
C GLU A 215 -5.81 25.99 0.50
N ALA A 216 -5.53 25.80 -0.81
CA ALA A 216 -5.92 26.72 -1.86
C ALA A 216 -7.44 26.90 -1.95
N ILE A 217 -8.22 25.84 -1.74
CA ILE A 217 -9.68 25.93 -1.65
C ILE A 217 -10.09 26.70 -0.39
N ALA A 218 -9.47 26.45 0.76
CA ALA A 218 -9.77 27.15 2.00
C ALA A 218 -9.48 28.65 1.88
N ASP A 219 -8.34 29.02 1.30
CA ASP A 219 -7.89 30.40 1.11
C ASP A 219 -8.66 31.18 0.03
N GLY A 220 -9.36 30.47 -0.86
CA GLY A 220 -10.19 31.07 -1.90
C GLY A 220 -9.49 31.27 -3.23
N ASP A 221 -8.32 30.68 -3.43
CA ASP A 221 -7.59 30.66 -4.71
C ASP A 221 -8.33 29.78 -5.71
N CYS A 222 -8.95 28.70 -5.21
CA CYS A 222 -9.84 27.81 -5.96
C CYS A 222 -11.16 27.61 -5.21
N ASP A 223 -12.14 27.03 -5.87
CA ASP A 223 -13.42 26.68 -5.24
C ASP A 223 -13.70 25.17 -5.24
N VAL A 224 -13.10 24.44 -6.18
CA VAL A 224 -13.21 22.98 -6.29
C VAL A 224 -11.86 22.36 -6.63
N GLY A 225 -11.69 21.12 -6.24
CA GLY A 225 -10.47 20.34 -6.53
C GLY A 225 -10.70 18.84 -6.48
N LEU A 226 -9.63 18.06 -6.70
CA LEU A 226 -9.64 16.61 -6.65
C LEU A 226 -8.52 16.12 -5.74
N THR A 227 -8.87 15.50 -4.60
CA THR A 227 -7.90 14.97 -3.64
C THR A 227 -8.29 13.60 -3.11
N ASN A 228 -7.39 12.94 -2.40
CA ASN A 228 -7.77 11.80 -1.57
C ASN A 228 -8.47 12.29 -0.30
N HIS A 229 -9.51 11.58 0.11
CA HIS A 229 -10.40 11.98 1.21
C HIS A 229 -9.67 12.19 2.55
N TYR A 230 -8.68 11.35 2.84
CA TYR A 230 -7.99 11.36 4.14
C TYR A 230 -7.14 12.62 4.39
N TYR A 231 -6.76 13.36 3.35
CA TYR A 231 -6.09 14.65 3.54
C TYR A 231 -7.04 15.67 4.17
N LEU A 232 -8.32 15.69 3.75
CA LEU A 232 -9.32 16.56 4.37
C LEU A 232 -9.54 16.22 5.85
N GLU A 233 -9.56 14.94 6.21
CA GLU A 233 -9.74 14.55 7.60
C GLU A 233 -8.53 14.96 8.47
N ARG A 234 -7.32 14.98 7.92
CA ARG A 234 -6.13 15.50 8.59
C ARG A 234 -6.21 17.00 8.82
N GLU A 235 -6.62 17.79 7.82
CA GLU A 235 -6.84 19.22 8.00
C GLU A 235 -7.88 19.51 9.09
N ARG A 236 -8.93 18.69 9.16
CA ARG A 236 -9.98 18.80 10.17
C ARG A 236 -9.54 18.39 11.58
N GLU A 237 -8.51 17.58 11.73
CA GLU A 237 -7.89 17.30 13.02
C GLU A 237 -7.14 18.52 13.55
N GLU A 238 -6.52 19.29 12.66
CA GLU A 238 -5.82 20.53 13.01
C GLU A 238 -6.77 21.71 13.19
N ASP A 239 -7.78 21.83 12.34
CA ASP A 239 -8.83 22.84 12.36
C ASP A 239 -10.21 22.22 12.09
N SER A 240 -11.00 22.03 13.16
CA SER A 240 -12.35 21.45 13.05
C SER A 240 -13.33 22.27 12.21
N ASP A 241 -13.04 23.55 11.99
CA ASP A 241 -13.85 24.49 11.19
C ASP A 241 -13.27 24.67 9.76
N PHE A 242 -12.32 23.82 9.33
CA PHE A 242 -11.69 23.88 8.01
C PHE A 242 -12.75 23.95 6.89
N PRO A 243 -12.75 25.03 6.05
CA PRO A 243 -13.92 25.40 5.23
C PRO A 243 -14.01 24.63 3.90
N VAL A 244 -13.62 23.36 3.90
CA VAL A 244 -13.68 22.46 2.72
C VAL A 244 -14.53 21.24 3.04
N GLU A 245 -15.31 20.80 2.05
CA GLU A 245 -16.14 19.60 2.13
C GLU A 245 -15.85 18.63 0.99
N ALA A 246 -15.90 17.32 1.30
CA ALA A 246 -15.83 16.28 0.31
C ALA A 246 -17.20 16.07 -0.36
N VAL A 247 -17.19 15.89 -1.67
CA VAL A 247 -18.34 15.47 -2.46
C VAL A 247 -18.06 14.07 -2.99
N TRP A 248 -18.81 13.08 -2.52
CA TRP A 248 -18.71 11.73 -3.06
C TRP A 248 -19.22 11.72 -4.49
N ALA A 249 -18.28 11.70 -5.45
CA ALA A 249 -18.61 11.85 -6.87
C ALA A 249 -19.44 10.68 -7.41
N ASP A 250 -20.22 10.94 -8.45
CA ASP A 250 -20.93 9.94 -9.26
C ASP A 250 -21.90 9.03 -8.51
N GLN A 251 -22.49 9.47 -7.40
CA GLN A 251 -23.38 8.64 -6.58
C GLN A 251 -24.67 8.20 -7.31
N ALA A 252 -25.13 8.99 -8.27
CA ALA A 252 -26.23 8.62 -9.17
C ALA A 252 -25.80 7.70 -10.34
N GLY A 253 -24.49 7.64 -10.60
CA GLY A 253 -23.87 6.87 -11.68
C GLY A 253 -23.09 5.66 -11.17
N ARG A 254 -21.80 5.59 -11.49
CA ARG A 254 -20.89 4.47 -11.12
C ARG A 254 -20.47 4.46 -9.67
N GLY A 255 -20.43 5.60 -9.01
CA GLY A 255 -19.94 5.79 -7.66
C GLY A 255 -18.58 6.49 -7.61
N THR A 256 -18.13 6.78 -6.41
CA THR A 256 -16.83 7.43 -6.17
C THR A 256 -15.68 6.45 -6.41
N HIS A 257 -14.66 6.88 -7.12
CA HIS A 257 -13.43 6.10 -7.35
C HIS A 257 -12.76 5.72 -6.03
N VAL A 258 -12.55 4.44 -5.83
CA VAL A 258 -11.85 3.88 -4.68
C VAL A 258 -10.68 3.03 -5.17
N ASN A 259 -9.49 3.35 -4.67
CA ASN A 259 -8.26 2.63 -4.93
C ASN A 259 -7.70 2.05 -3.62
N LEU A 260 -6.71 1.18 -3.70
CA LEU A 260 -6.11 0.52 -2.54
C LEU A 260 -4.61 0.82 -2.43
N SER A 261 -4.12 0.89 -1.19
CA SER A 261 -2.75 0.52 -0.88
C SER A 261 -2.70 -1.00 -0.74
N GLY A 262 -1.63 -1.61 -1.16
CA GLY A 262 -1.52 -3.06 -1.03
C GLY A 262 -0.08 -3.50 -0.96
N LEU A 263 0.10 -4.81 -0.73
CA LEU A 263 1.40 -5.38 -0.46
C LEU A 263 1.49 -6.81 -0.96
N GLY A 264 2.71 -7.24 -1.24
CA GLY A 264 3.01 -8.59 -1.66
C GLY A 264 4.42 -9.02 -1.27
N VAL A 265 4.61 -10.32 -1.09
CA VAL A 265 5.92 -10.91 -0.81
C VAL A 265 6.77 -10.82 -2.07
N VAL A 266 8.00 -10.36 -1.95
CA VAL A 266 8.93 -10.24 -3.08
C VAL A 266 9.45 -11.64 -3.45
N ARG A 267 9.51 -11.90 -4.76
CA ARG A 267 10.03 -13.18 -5.27
C ARG A 267 11.49 -13.36 -4.90
N GLY A 268 11.78 -14.52 -4.31
CA GLY A 268 13.13 -14.87 -3.87
C GLY A 268 13.48 -14.37 -2.46
N SER A 269 12.52 -13.80 -1.73
CA SER A 269 12.70 -13.53 -0.30
C SER A 269 13.01 -14.83 0.46
N ASP A 270 14.08 -14.80 1.26
CA ASP A 270 14.42 -15.88 2.18
C ASP A 270 13.52 -15.87 3.43
N ASN A 271 12.81 -14.76 3.69
CA ASN A 271 11.96 -14.52 4.86
C ASN A 271 10.45 -14.60 4.51
N LYS A 272 10.09 -15.47 3.55
CA LYS A 272 8.71 -15.57 3.02
C LYS A 272 7.66 -15.83 4.09
N GLN A 273 7.98 -16.61 5.12
CA GLN A 273 7.05 -16.92 6.19
C GLN A 273 6.80 -15.68 7.05
N GLU A 274 7.83 -15.01 7.50
CA GLU A 274 7.77 -13.79 8.31
C GLU A 274 7.09 -12.65 7.55
N ALA A 275 7.38 -12.54 6.25
CA ALA A 275 6.71 -11.58 5.36
C ALA A 275 5.20 -11.87 5.25
N THR A 276 4.80 -13.14 5.18
CA THR A 276 3.39 -13.53 5.15
C THR A 276 2.72 -13.23 6.50
N GLU A 277 3.38 -13.53 7.62
CA GLU A 277 2.90 -13.22 8.98
C GLU A 277 2.71 -11.72 9.19
N LEU A 278 3.62 -10.88 8.65
CA LEU A 278 3.44 -9.42 8.64
C LEU A 278 2.17 -9.02 7.87
N ILE A 279 1.95 -9.56 6.67
CA ILE A 279 0.76 -9.25 5.88
C ILE A 279 -0.51 -9.65 6.63
N GLU A 280 -0.56 -10.85 7.20
CA GLU A 280 -1.68 -11.33 8.01
C GLU A 280 -1.96 -10.44 9.22
N PHE A 281 -0.90 -9.96 9.88
CA PHE A 281 -1.00 -9.06 11.01
C PHE A 281 -1.60 -7.71 10.59
N LEU A 282 -1.07 -7.09 9.53
CA LEU A 282 -1.51 -5.78 9.06
C LEU A 282 -2.97 -5.75 8.59
N VAL A 283 -3.48 -6.85 8.01
CA VAL A 283 -4.89 -6.95 7.60
C VAL A 283 -5.82 -7.45 8.70
N ALA A 284 -5.30 -7.71 9.91
CA ALA A 284 -6.14 -8.09 11.04
C ALA A 284 -7.06 -6.92 11.46
N PRO A 285 -8.30 -7.19 11.90
CA PRO A 285 -9.30 -6.14 12.20
C PRO A 285 -8.82 -5.10 13.21
N GLU A 286 -7.94 -5.49 14.13
CA GLU A 286 -7.37 -4.57 15.11
C GLU A 286 -6.44 -3.56 14.45
N GLN A 287 -5.54 -4.00 13.58
CA GLN A 287 -4.61 -3.12 12.88
C GLN A 287 -5.30 -2.26 11.83
N GLN A 288 -6.34 -2.81 11.18
CA GLN A 288 -7.17 -2.07 10.25
C GLN A 288 -7.87 -0.87 10.92
N ARG A 289 -8.33 -1.03 12.17
CA ARG A 289 -8.86 0.11 12.95
C ARG A 289 -7.79 1.15 13.27
N VAL A 290 -6.54 0.74 13.51
CA VAL A 290 -5.44 1.67 13.76
C VAL A 290 -5.13 2.49 12.50
N PHE A 291 -5.04 1.88 11.32
CA PHE A 291 -4.89 2.60 10.05
C PHE A 291 -6.03 3.60 9.81
N GLN A 292 -7.27 3.19 10.09
CA GLN A 292 -8.42 4.08 9.96
C GLN A 292 -8.35 5.26 10.95
N GLN A 293 -7.96 5.03 12.19
CA GLN A 293 -7.88 6.08 13.22
C GLN A 293 -6.72 7.04 13.01
N ASN A 294 -5.55 6.52 12.62
CA ASN A 294 -4.34 7.33 12.54
C ASN A 294 -4.12 7.94 11.15
N ASN A 295 -4.57 7.26 10.09
CA ASN A 295 -4.34 7.68 8.71
C ASN A 295 -5.62 8.11 7.98
N HIS A 296 -6.81 7.93 8.61
CA HIS A 296 -8.14 8.16 8.01
C HIS A 296 -8.42 7.35 6.75
N GLU A 297 -7.66 6.29 6.51
CA GLU A 297 -7.90 5.37 5.40
C GLU A 297 -9.06 4.42 5.73
N PHE A 298 -9.77 3.94 4.72
CA PHE A 298 -10.80 2.94 4.93
C PHE A 298 -10.19 1.54 5.09
N GLN A 299 -10.84 0.72 5.92
CA GLN A 299 -10.51 -0.69 6.09
C GLN A 299 -10.86 -1.49 4.83
N VAL A 300 -10.09 -2.54 4.52
CA VAL A 300 -10.38 -3.39 3.35
C VAL A 300 -11.66 -4.20 3.51
N ALA A 301 -11.97 -4.67 4.72
CA ALA A 301 -13.16 -5.48 4.99
C ALA A 301 -14.44 -4.64 5.14
N GLU A 302 -14.33 -3.41 5.62
CA GLU A 302 -15.46 -2.53 5.92
C GLU A 302 -15.21 -1.15 5.32
N CYS A 303 -15.53 -0.97 4.03
CA CYS A 303 -15.46 0.33 3.37
C CYS A 303 -16.83 1.02 3.39
N CYS A 304 -16.79 2.27 3.42
CA CYS A 304 -17.53 3.32 2.72
C CYS A 304 -19.07 3.32 2.89
N GLU A 305 -19.59 4.40 3.47
CA GLU A 305 -21.04 4.69 3.54
C GLU A 305 -21.60 5.24 2.20
N PHE A 306 -20.76 5.41 1.17
CA PHE A 306 -21.13 5.88 -0.16
C PHE A 306 -20.99 4.77 -1.20
N LYS A 307 -21.65 4.95 -2.36
CA LYS A 307 -21.48 4.04 -3.49
C LYS A 307 -20.06 4.15 -4.04
N ARG A 308 -19.31 3.07 -3.93
CA ARG A 308 -17.94 2.99 -4.45
C ARG A 308 -17.90 2.51 -5.91
N ASP A 309 -16.95 3.02 -6.66
CA ASP A 309 -16.48 2.50 -7.95
C ASP A 309 -15.05 1.98 -7.74
N PRO A 310 -14.88 0.70 -7.36
CA PRO A 310 -13.56 0.15 -7.05
C PRO A 310 -12.72 0.06 -8.33
N ILE A 311 -11.39 0.27 -8.16
CA ILE A 311 -10.45 0.11 -9.26
C ILE A 311 -10.43 -1.34 -9.76
N ASP A 312 -10.48 -1.54 -11.08
CA ASP A 312 -10.09 -2.79 -11.70
C ASP A 312 -8.56 -2.83 -11.82
N VAL A 313 -7.93 -3.53 -10.89
CA VAL A 313 -6.46 -3.52 -10.73
C VAL A 313 -5.74 -3.95 -12.00
N ALA A 314 -6.19 -5.03 -12.65
CA ALA A 314 -5.55 -5.55 -13.85
C ALA A 314 -5.79 -4.64 -15.06
N ALA A 315 -7.03 -4.17 -15.25
CA ALA A 315 -7.36 -3.31 -16.37
C ALA A 315 -6.70 -1.93 -16.24
N ALA A 316 -6.65 -1.35 -15.04
CA ALA A 316 -5.97 -0.09 -14.78
C ALA A 316 -4.44 -0.23 -14.89
N GLY A 317 -3.87 -1.30 -14.32
CA GLY A 317 -2.43 -1.58 -14.41
C GLY A 317 -1.92 -1.65 -15.85
N ALA A 318 -2.69 -2.27 -16.74
CA ALA A 318 -2.37 -2.34 -18.17
C ALA A 318 -2.46 -0.98 -18.90
N ARG A 319 -2.98 0.07 -18.25
CA ARG A 319 -3.18 1.41 -18.83
C ARG A 319 -2.28 2.49 -18.22
N LEU A 320 -1.37 2.16 -17.30
CA LEU A 320 -0.52 3.16 -16.63
C LEU A 320 0.27 4.02 -17.61
N ASP A 321 0.99 3.41 -18.56
CA ASP A 321 1.80 4.14 -19.53
C ASP A 321 0.93 5.00 -20.47
N GLU A 322 -0.25 4.50 -20.81
CA GLU A 322 -1.25 5.26 -21.60
C GLU A 322 -1.80 6.44 -20.80
N ALA A 323 -2.01 6.27 -19.50
CA ALA A 323 -2.48 7.35 -18.62
C ALA A 323 -1.46 8.49 -18.53
N ILE A 324 -0.19 8.15 -18.29
CA ILE A 324 0.91 9.13 -18.26
C ILE A 324 0.97 9.89 -19.59
N THR A 325 0.97 9.15 -20.70
CA THR A 325 1.00 9.76 -22.06
C THR A 325 -0.18 10.68 -22.30
N LEU A 326 -1.38 10.25 -21.91
CA LEU A 326 -2.60 11.06 -22.13
C LEU A 326 -2.58 12.33 -21.26
N MET A 327 -2.12 12.23 -20.01
CA MET A 327 -2.03 13.40 -19.12
C MET A 327 -1.06 14.43 -19.68
N ASP A 328 0.11 14.01 -20.18
CA ASP A 328 1.07 14.88 -20.87
C ASP A 328 0.44 15.52 -22.14
N GLU A 329 -0.23 14.73 -22.99
CA GLU A 329 -0.91 15.22 -24.21
C GLU A 329 -2.00 16.27 -23.95
N VAL A 330 -2.66 16.22 -22.80
CA VAL A 330 -3.69 17.22 -22.44
C VAL A 330 -3.12 18.39 -21.65
N GLY A 331 -1.85 18.34 -21.27
CA GLY A 331 -1.14 19.38 -20.52
C GLY A 331 -1.44 19.35 -19.01
N TRP A 332 -1.65 18.17 -18.47
CA TRP A 332 -1.74 17.99 -17.02
C TRP A 332 -0.40 17.45 -16.50
N ASP A 333 0.54 18.37 -16.25
CA ASP A 333 1.92 18.07 -15.81
C ASP A 333 2.04 17.93 -14.28
#